data_15a44f88b3888a5f0efd8ff9faba4d28
#
_entry.id   15a44f88b3888a5f0efd8ff9faba4d28
#
_cell.length_a   1.000
_cell.length_b   1.000
_cell.length_c   1.000
_cell.angle_alpha   90.00
_cell.angle_beta   90.00
_cell.angle_gamma   90.00
#
_symmetry.space_group_name_H-M   'P 1'
#
loop_
_entity.id
_entity.type
_entity.pdbx_description
1 polymer ?
#
loop_
_entity_poly.entity_id
_entity_poly.type
_entity_poly.pdbx_seq_one_letter_code
_entity_poly.pdbx_strand_id
1 'polypeptide(L)' 'MEWIHVDERLPKKGDPCWYYFDVVGTHRGFYGGLYIDDEGKEWPGMSIFYCDYGWLTGDVTHWHPDQDDKPLPPG' A
#
# COMPACT_ATOMS: atom_id res chain seq x y z
N MET A 1 -1.51 -7.76 15.06
CA MET A 1 -2.14 -6.84 14.09
C MET A 1 -2.50 -7.62 12.85
N GLU A 2 -3.60 -7.27 12.25
CA GLU A 2 -4.10 -7.98 11.07
C GLU A 2 -3.91 -7.15 9.82
N TRP A 3 -3.89 -7.83 8.70
CA TRP A 3 -3.88 -7.18 7.40
C TRP A 3 -5.21 -6.47 7.17
N ILE A 4 -5.15 -5.32 6.52
CA ILE A 4 -6.32 -4.51 6.20
C ILE A 4 -6.44 -4.44 4.69
N HIS A 5 -7.61 -4.78 4.16
CA HIS A 5 -7.85 -4.67 2.73
C HIS A 5 -7.93 -3.20 2.33
N VAL A 6 -7.31 -2.85 1.21
CA VAL A 6 -7.27 -1.45 0.75
C VAL A 6 -8.66 -0.88 0.48
N ASP A 7 -9.63 -1.74 0.15
CA ASP A 7 -11.02 -1.30 -0.03
C ASP A 7 -11.72 -0.97 1.29
N GLU A 8 -11.22 -1.49 2.40
CA GLU A 8 -11.79 -1.25 3.71
C GLU A 8 -11.34 0.09 4.28
N ARG A 9 -10.05 0.33 4.23
CA ARG A 9 -9.46 1.64 4.57
C ARG A 9 -8.02 1.71 4.08
N LEU A 10 -7.49 2.91 4.03
CA LEU A 10 -6.14 3.18 3.58
C LEU A 10 -5.29 3.75 4.73
N PRO A 11 -3.95 3.57 4.67
CA PRO A 11 -3.08 4.23 5.64
C PRO A 11 -3.07 5.73 5.43
N LYS A 12 -2.51 6.46 6.37
CA LYS A 12 -2.28 7.90 6.22
C LYS A 12 -1.15 8.14 5.23
N LYS A 13 -1.30 9.16 4.40
CA LYS A 13 -0.25 9.55 3.47
C LYS A 13 1.05 9.83 4.21
N GLY A 14 2.12 9.17 3.78
CA GLY A 14 3.44 9.30 4.40
C GLY A 14 3.74 8.30 5.50
N ASP A 15 2.73 7.55 5.98
CA ASP A 15 2.94 6.57 7.04
C ASP A 15 3.69 5.36 6.52
N PRO A 16 4.68 4.85 7.26
CA PRO A 16 5.30 3.59 6.91
C PRO A 16 4.32 2.44 7.09
N CYS A 17 4.41 1.45 6.24
CA CYS A 17 3.54 0.27 6.32
C CYS A 17 4.14 -0.88 5.53
N TRP A 18 3.63 -2.09 5.81
CA TRP A 18 3.82 -3.25 4.96
C TRP A 18 2.68 -3.30 3.98
N TYR A 19 2.91 -3.86 2.80
CA TYR A 19 1.84 -4.05 1.83
C TYR A 19 2.07 -5.33 1.03
N TYR A 20 0.99 -5.86 0.50
CA TYR A 20 0.97 -7.16 -0.16
C TYR A 20 0.32 -7.07 -1.52
N PHE A 21 0.93 -7.72 -2.51
CA PHE A 21 0.32 -7.93 -3.81
C PHE A 21 0.71 -9.31 -4.32
N ASP A 22 -0.23 -9.93 -5.04
CA ASP A 22 -0.17 -11.35 -5.37
C ASP A 22 1.08 -11.79 -6.12
N VAL A 23 1.63 -10.93 -6.97
CA VAL A 23 2.73 -11.33 -7.85
C VAL A 23 4.05 -11.39 -7.09
N VAL A 24 4.31 -10.46 -6.21
CA VAL A 24 5.63 -10.29 -5.59
C VAL A 24 5.63 -10.49 -4.09
N GLY A 25 4.47 -10.54 -3.46
CA GLY A 25 4.36 -10.81 -2.02
C GLY A 25 4.41 -9.57 -1.15
N THR A 26 5.03 -9.71 0.02
CA THR A 26 5.03 -8.69 1.06
C THR A 26 6.25 -7.77 0.94
N HIS A 27 6.01 -6.47 0.98
CA HIS A 27 7.07 -5.46 0.94
C HIS A 27 6.85 -4.41 2.01
N ARG A 28 7.91 -3.73 2.38
CA ARG A 28 7.88 -2.63 3.35
C ARG A 28 8.17 -1.32 2.62
N GLY A 29 7.44 -0.29 2.97
CA GLY A 29 7.63 1.02 2.40
C GLY A 29 6.74 2.03 3.10
N PHE A 30 6.14 2.93 2.35
CA PHE A 30 5.21 3.90 2.92
C PHE A 30 4.11 4.25 1.92
N TYR A 31 2.99 4.73 2.46
CA TYR A 31 1.84 5.09 1.65
C TYR A 31 2.00 6.48 1.05
N GLY A 32 1.79 6.59 -0.26
CA GLY A 32 1.96 7.85 -0.98
C GLY A 32 0.67 8.61 -1.29
N GLY A 33 -0.47 8.10 -0.84
CA GLY A 33 -1.75 8.72 -1.14
C GLY A 33 -2.39 8.15 -2.40
N LEU A 34 -3.44 8.82 -2.88
CA LEU A 34 -4.10 8.43 -4.10
C LEU A 34 -3.36 8.99 -5.32
N TYR A 35 -3.43 8.26 -6.41
CA TYR A 35 -2.87 8.73 -7.67
C TYR A 35 -3.60 10.01 -8.11
N ILE A 36 -2.82 11.00 -8.53
CA ILE A 36 -3.35 12.26 -9.04
C ILE A 36 -2.88 12.40 -10.49
N ASP A 37 -3.82 12.58 -11.41
CA ASP A 37 -3.49 12.71 -12.82
C ASP A 37 -3.00 14.13 -13.19
N ASP A 38 -2.69 14.34 -14.46
CA ASP A 38 -2.18 15.63 -14.95
C ASP A 38 -3.14 16.78 -14.75
N GLU A 39 -4.43 16.48 -14.60
CA GLU A 39 -5.46 17.49 -14.36
C GLU A 39 -5.70 17.75 -12.88
N GLY A 40 -4.96 17.08 -12.01
CA GLY A 40 -5.10 17.22 -10.57
C GLY A 40 -6.25 16.42 -9.98
N LYS A 41 -6.80 15.48 -10.73
CA LYS A 41 -7.91 14.65 -10.27
C LYS A 41 -7.38 13.43 -9.51
N GLU A 42 -7.94 13.18 -8.34
CA GLU A 42 -7.63 11.98 -7.58
C GLU A 42 -8.42 10.78 -8.10
N TRP A 43 -7.74 9.62 -8.12
CA TRP A 43 -8.35 8.37 -8.57
C TRP A 43 -8.53 7.44 -7.37
N PRO A 44 -9.75 7.30 -6.85
CA PRO A 44 -9.99 6.55 -5.60
C PRO A 44 -9.55 5.10 -5.63
N GLY A 45 -9.53 4.48 -6.78
CA GLY A 45 -9.10 3.08 -6.90
C GLY A 45 -7.61 2.89 -7.11
N MET A 46 -6.83 3.96 -7.11
CA MET A 46 -5.39 3.89 -7.44
C MET A 46 -4.54 4.49 -6.33
N SER A 47 -4.32 3.70 -5.29
CA SER A 47 -3.43 4.09 -4.18
C SER A 47 -1.98 3.87 -4.56
N ILE A 48 -1.10 4.76 -4.12
CA ILE A 48 0.33 4.67 -4.40
C ILE A 48 1.05 4.16 -3.16
N PHE A 49 1.82 3.08 -3.32
CA PHE A 49 2.68 2.54 -2.27
C PHE A 49 4.12 2.58 -2.74
N TYR A 50 4.99 3.19 -1.96
CA TYR A 50 6.41 3.30 -2.28
C TYR A 50 7.20 2.15 -1.68
N CYS A 51 8.20 1.69 -2.42
CA CYS A 51 9.11 0.64 -1.97
C CYS A 51 10.50 0.90 -2.55
N ASP A 52 11.43 -0.03 -2.31
CA ASP A 52 12.81 0.08 -2.80
C ASP A 52 12.91 0.16 -4.33
N TYR A 53 11.92 -0.37 -5.02
CA TYR A 53 11.90 -0.37 -6.49
C TYR A 53 11.25 0.85 -7.10
N GLY A 54 10.68 1.74 -6.29
CA GLY A 54 9.92 2.88 -6.78
C GLY A 54 8.53 2.90 -6.18
N TRP A 55 7.50 2.90 -7.01
CA TRP A 55 6.12 2.96 -6.51
C TRP A 55 5.22 2.01 -7.28
N LEU A 56 4.16 1.58 -6.59
CA LEU A 56 3.17 0.65 -7.12
C LEU A 56 1.78 1.23 -6.94
N THR A 57 0.91 1.00 -7.90
CA THR A 57 -0.48 1.43 -7.82
C THR A 57 -1.39 0.39 -8.45
N GLY A 58 -2.56 0.17 -7.83
CA GLY A 58 -3.58 -0.71 -8.36
C GLY A 58 -3.42 -2.19 -8.08
N ASP A 59 -2.20 -2.65 -7.77
CA ASP A 59 -1.94 -4.08 -7.56
C ASP A 59 -1.89 -4.49 -6.09
N VAL A 60 -1.80 -3.53 -5.18
CA VAL A 60 -1.75 -3.80 -3.75
C VAL A 60 -3.15 -4.12 -3.25
N THR A 61 -3.31 -5.26 -2.62
CA THR A 61 -4.61 -5.70 -2.10
C THR A 61 -4.76 -5.46 -0.60
N HIS A 62 -3.67 -5.57 0.15
CA HIS A 62 -3.68 -5.46 1.60
C HIS A 62 -2.52 -4.61 2.09
N TRP A 63 -2.70 -3.99 3.25
CA TRP A 63 -1.62 -3.31 3.93
C TRP A 63 -1.65 -3.67 5.41
N HIS A 64 -0.53 -3.45 6.10
CA HIS A 64 -0.35 -3.80 7.49
C HIS A 64 0.39 -2.65 8.18
N PRO A 65 -0.01 -2.26 9.38
CA PRO A 65 0.72 -1.22 10.11
C PRO A 65 2.20 -1.59 10.25
N ASP A 66 3.05 -0.57 10.30
CA ASP A 66 4.49 -0.79 10.38
C ASP A 66 4.88 -1.55 11.63
N GLN A 67 5.81 -2.48 11.47
CA GLN A 67 6.38 -3.25 12.57
C GLN A 67 7.77 -3.74 12.15
N ASP A 68 8.59 -4.13 13.12
CA ASP A 68 9.96 -4.53 12.85
C ASP A 68 10.06 -5.82 12.06
N ASP A 69 9.21 -6.79 12.38
CA ASP A 69 9.24 -8.10 11.73
C ASP A 69 8.26 -8.13 10.55
N LYS A 70 8.68 -8.80 9.49
CA LYS A 70 7.84 -8.99 8.32
C LYS A 70 6.59 -9.80 8.71
N PRO A 71 5.38 -9.27 8.51
CA PRO A 71 4.18 -10.02 8.82
C PRO A 71 4.01 -11.20 7.87
N LEU A 72 3.31 -12.23 8.33
CA LEU A 72 2.96 -13.37 7.49
C LEU A 72 2.00 -12.89 6.39
N PRO A 73 2.02 -13.52 5.20
CA PRO A 73 1.10 -13.12 4.13
C PRO A 73 -0.36 -13.20 4.56
N PRO A 74 -1.23 -12.34 4.01
CA PRO A 74 -2.66 -12.45 4.29
C PRO A 74 -3.17 -13.79 3.77
N GLY A 75 -3.86 -14.49 4.63
CA GLY A 75 -4.26 -15.85 4.33
C GLY A 75 -5.66 -16.04 3.95
#